data_f190a1a6875f8d380e34c47833058b6d
#
_entry.id   f190a1a6875f8d380e34c47833058b6d
#
_cell.length_a   1.000
_cell.length_b   1.000
_cell.length_c   1.000
_cell.angle_alpha   90.00
_cell.angle_beta   90.00
_cell.angle_gamma   90.00
#
_symmetry.space_group_name_H-M   'P 1'
#
loop_
_entity.id
_entity.type
_entity.pdbx_description
1 polymer ?
#
loop_
_entity_poly.entity_id
_entity_poly.type
_entity_poly.pdbx_seq_one_letter_code
_entity_poly.pdbx_strand_id
1 'polypeptide(L)'
;ETPRNRVMYGPPGFWYVYLCYGVHWMLNLVTGPPGYPAAVLLRGVEGVNGPGRVTRRLNIDKSLDGHACAEETGLWIEGSATTPAGWRLRRGPRIGVDYAGKHWAGRHFRWWLELQ
;
A
#
# COMPACT_ATOMS: atom_id res chain seq x y z
N GLU A 1 9.49 15.73 5.81
CA GLU A 1 9.31 15.61 4.35
C GLU A 1 10.65 15.67 3.63
N THR A 2 10.84 14.77 2.68
CA THR A 2 12.02 14.73 1.82
C THR A 2 11.56 14.65 0.36
N PRO A 3 12.44 14.93 -0.62
CA PRO A 3 12.07 14.72 -2.03
C PRO A 3 11.58 13.30 -2.31
N ARG A 4 12.13 12.31 -1.60
CA ARG A 4 11.77 10.90 -1.78
C ARG A 4 10.34 10.58 -1.34
N ASN A 5 9.86 11.17 -0.24
CA ASN A 5 8.55 10.86 0.32
C ASN A 5 7.54 12.00 0.20
N ARG A 6 7.85 13.00 -0.64
CA ARG A 6 6.98 14.17 -0.81
C ARG A 6 5.55 13.81 -1.17
N VAL A 7 5.35 12.80 -2.02
CA VAL A 7 4.02 12.38 -2.47
C VAL A 7 3.15 11.97 -1.30
N MET A 8 3.73 11.32 -0.28
CA MET A 8 2.99 10.89 0.90
C MET A 8 2.42 12.06 1.71
N TYR A 9 3.01 13.26 1.60
CA TYR A 9 2.53 14.47 2.27
C TYR A 9 1.51 15.25 1.44
N GLY A 10 1.22 14.78 0.23
CA GLY A 10 0.27 15.43 -0.66
C GLY A 10 -1.18 15.00 -0.41
N PRO A 11 -2.08 15.34 -1.33
CA PRO A 11 -3.48 14.95 -1.21
C PRO A 11 -3.68 13.44 -1.31
N PRO A 12 -4.77 12.92 -0.73
CA PRO A 12 -5.08 11.49 -0.83
C PRO A 12 -5.50 11.09 -2.25
N GLY A 13 -5.41 9.79 -2.54
CA GLY A 13 -5.82 9.25 -3.83
C GLY A 13 -4.72 9.25 -4.88
N PHE A 14 -3.47 9.46 -4.48
CA PHE A 14 -2.32 9.40 -5.37
C PHE A 14 -1.43 8.22 -5.00
N TRP A 15 -0.78 7.64 -6.02
CA TRP A 15 0.16 6.56 -5.81
C TRP A 15 1.48 7.09 -5.29
N TYR A 16 2.02 6.46 -4.26
CA TYR A 16 3.34 6.72 -3.73
C TYR A 16 4.17 5.46 -3.92
N VAL A 17 5.23 5.55 -4.73
CA VAL A 17 6.08 4.41 -5.05
C VAL A 17 7.50 4.74 -4.63
N TYR A 18 8.10 3.89 -3.80
CA TYR A 18 9.49 4.08 -3.39
C TYR A 18 10.26 2.76 -3.48
N LEU A 19 11.58 2.88 -3.55
CA LEU A 19 12.48 1.74 -3.64
C LEU A 19 12.93 1.32 -2.23
N CYS A 20 12.69 0.06 -1.89
CA CYS A 20 13.04 -0.51 -0.59
C CYS A 20 14.33 -1.30 -0.70
N TYR A 21 15.32 -0.96 0.12
CA TYR A 21 16.64 -1.60 0.13
C TYR A 21 17.33 -1.63 -1.25
N GLY A 22 17.00 -0.70 -2.13
CA GLY A 22 17.57 -0.64 -3.47
C GLY A 22 17.15 -1.78 -4.40
N VAL A 23 16.16 -2.59 -4.03
CA VAL A 23 15.79 -3.81 -4.77
C VAL A 23 14.33 -3.86 -5.16
N HIS A 24 13.42 -3.50 -4.26
CA HIS A 24 11.98 -3.69 -4.46
C HIS A 24 11.22 -2.38 -4.46
N TRP A 25 10.39 -2.19 -5.47
CA TRP A 25 9.44 -1.08 -5.48
C TRP A 25 8.28 -1.40 -4.54
N MET A 26 7.86 -0.41 -3.75
CA MET A 26 6.75 -0.52 -2.81
C MET A 26 5.62 0.39 -3.27
N LEU A 27 4.43 -0.19 -3.48
CA LEU A 27 3.26 0.53 -3.95
C LEU A 27 2.37 0.92 -2.78
N ASN A 28 2.14 2.20 -2.63
CA ASN A 28 1.29 2.74 -1.57
C ASN A 28 0.23 3.66 -2.15
N LEU A 29 -0.94 3.67 -1.53
CA LEU A 29 -1.97 4.66 -1.80
C LEU A 29 -1.97 5.69 -0.68
N VAL A 30 -1.82 6.96 -1.04
CA VAL A 30 -1.86 8.06 -0.06
C VAL A 30 -3.29 8.22 0.43
N THR A 31 -3.47 8.27 1.74
CA THR A 31 -4.80 8.29 2.39
C THR A 31 -5.01 9.46 3.34
N GLY A 32 -3.96 10.21 3.65
CA GLY A 32 -4.05 11.34 4.57
C GLY A 32 -4.32 12.67 3.89
N PRO A 33 -4.77 13.68 4.64
CA PRO A 33 -4.89 15.03 4.11
C PRO A 33 -3.52 15.64 3.80
N PRO A 34 -3.47 16.69 2.95
CA PRO A 34 -2.18 17.34 2.66
C PRO A 34 -1.46 17.78 3.94
N GLY A 35 -0.16 17.52 3.98
CA GLY A 35 0.68 17.82 5.14
C GLY A 35 0.72 16.74 6.21
N TYR A 36 -0.16 15.74 6.13
CA TYR A 36 -0.18 14.61 7.06
C TYR A 36 0.22 13.33 6.32
N PRO A 37 1.38 12.77 6.64
CA PRO A 37 1.90 11.61 5.88
C PRO A 37 1.18 10.33 6.30
N ALA A 38 0.25 9.88 5.47
CA ALA A 38 -0.44 8.62 5.70
C ALA A 38 -0.63 7.89 4.36
N ALA A 39 -0.35 6.60 4.35
CA ALA A 39 -0.49 5.79 3.15
C ALA A 39 -0.73 4.33 3.54
N VAL A 40 -1.36 3.59 2.63
CA VAL A 40 -1.59 2.16 2.76
C VAL A 40 -0.68 1.43 1.78
N LEU A 41 0.17 0.55 2.30
CA LEU A 41 1.03 -0.31 1.48
C LEU A 41 0.23 -1.51 0.98
N LEU A 42 0.27 -1.73 -0.32
CA LEU A 42 -0.32 -2.92 -0.92
C LEU A 42 0.67 -4.08 -0.81
N ARG A 43 0.42 -4.98 0.12
CA ARG A 43 1.30 -6.10 0.42
C ARG A 43 0.99 -7.36 -0.37
N GLY A 44 -0.20 -7.43 -0.95
CA GLY A 44 -0.62 -8.60 -1.71
C GLY A 44 -1.85 -8.31 -2.53
N VAL A 45 -2.01 -9.07 -3.59
CA VAL A 45 -3.23 -9.14 -4.40
C VAL A 45 -3.54 -10.62 -4.61
N GLU A 46 -4.72 -10.93 -5.14
CA GLU A 46 -5.08 -12.33 -5.38
C GLU A 46 -3.98 -13.02 -6.22
N GLY A 47 -3.49 -14.15 -5.70
CA GLY A 47 -2.46 -14.94 -6.37
C GLY A 47 -1.03 -14.42 -6.21
N VAL A 48 -0.82 -13.27 -5.54
CA VAL A 48 0.52 -12.70 -5.35
C VAL A 48 0.66 -12.18 -3.92
N ASN A 49 1.58 -12.76 -3.17
CA ASN A 49 1.82 -12.38 -1.78
C ASN A 49 3.21 -11.74 -1.65
N GLY A 50 3.24 -10.53 -1.11
CA GLY A 50 4.45 -9.77 -0.87
C GLY A 50 4.50 -8.49 -1.69
N PRO A 51 4.88 -7.34 -1.06
CA PRO A 51 4.80 -6.04 -1.74
C PRO A 51 5.73 -5.92 -2.94
N GLY A 52 6.92 -6.50 -2.87
CA GLY A 52 7.85 -6.50 -4.02
C GLY A 52 7.35 -7.37 -5.16
N ARG A 53 6.66 -8.47 -4.84
CA ARG A 53 6.07 -9.34 -5.85
C ARG A 53 4.87 -8.67 -6.54
N VAL A 54 4.08 -7.90 -5.78
CA VAL A 54 2.96 -7.13 -6.33
C VAL A 54 3.45 -6.16 -7.41
N THR A 55 4.46 -5.36 -7.09
CA THR A 55 4.98 -4.38 -8.05
C THR A 55 5.62 -5.04 -9.26
N ARG A 56 6.31 -6.17 -9.05
CA ARG A 56 6.88 -6.93 -10.17
C ARG A 56 5.80 -7.47 -11.09
N ARG A 57 4.74 -8.04 -10.53
CA ARG A 57 3.63 -8.60 -11.32
C ARG A 57 2.91 -7.52 -12.13
N LEU A 58 2.74 -6.34 -11.56
CA LEU A 58 2.03 -5.24 -12.19
C LEU A 58 2.94 -4.30 -12.99
N ASN A 59 4.23 -4.60 -13.08
CA ASN A 59 5.22 -3.77 -13.76
C ASN A 59 5.24 -2.33 -13.25
N ILE A 60 5.21 -2.18 -11.93
CA ILE A 60 5.21 -0.88 -11.28
C ILE A 60 6.64 -0.47 -10.93
N ASP A 61 7.00 0.76 -11.27
CA ASP A 61 8.27 1.36 -10.90
C ASP A 61 8.06 2.84 -10.55
N LYS A 62 9.14 3.59 -10.51
CA LYS A 62 9.11 5.02 -10.14
C LYS A 62 8.22 5.87 -11.05
N SER A 63 7.98 5.44 -12.28
CA SER A 63 7.18 6.23 -13.22
C SER A 63 5.74 6.44 -12.76
N LEU A 64 5.22 5.58 -11.89
CA LEU A 64 3.86 5.72 -11.34
C LEU A 64 3.81 6.69 -10.15
N ASP A 65 4.93 6.97 -9.51
CA ASP A 65 4.99 7.81 -8.31
C ASP A 65 4.41 9.21 -8.58
N GLY A 66 3.49 9.64 -7.72
CA GLY A 66 2.87 10.96 -7.85
C GLY A 66 1.69 11.03 -8.81
N HIS A 67 1.32 9.93 -9.45
CA HIS A 67 0.17 9.88 -10.34
C HIS A 67 -1.10 9.47 -9.61
N ALA A 68 -2.24 9.91 -10.11
CA ALA A 68 -3.53 9.65 -9.47
C ALA A 68 -3.90 8.16 -9.56
N CYS A 69 -4.58 7.68 -8.52
CA CYS A 69 -5.26 6.39 -8.54
C CYS A 69 -6.55 6.55 -9.36
N ALA A 70 -6.44 6.43 -10.66
CA ALA A 70 -7.53 6.72 -11.62
C ALA A 70 -7.32 5.91 -12.90
N GLU A 71 -8.41 5.70 -13.63
CA GLU A 71 -8.37 4.93 -14.87
C GLU A 71 -7.39 5.53 -15.90
N GLU A 72 -7.36 6.86 -16.01
CA GLU A 72 -6.48 7.56 -16.96
C GLU A 72 -5.00 7.33 -16.68
N THR A 73 -4.65 7.00 -15.45
CA THR A 73 -3.27 6.66 -15.07
C THR A 73 -2.92 5.22 -15.43
N GLY A 74 -3.93 4.35 -15.57
CA GLY A 74 -3.74 2.93 -15.87
C GLY A 74 -3.77 2.02 -14.66
N LEU A 75 -3.79 2.56 -13.45
CA LEU A 75 -3.92 1.77 -12.22
C LEU A 75 -4.90 2.46 -11.28
N TRP A 76 -5.96 1.74 -10.94
CA TRP A 76 -7.01 2.27 -10.06
C TRP A 76 -7.58 1.16 -9.20
N ILE A 77 -8.37 1.56 -8.19
CA ILE A 77 -9.03 0.64 -7.27
C ILE A 77 -10.54 0.75 -7.49
N GLU A 78 -11.19 -0.41 -7.63
CA GLU A 78 -12.63 -0.50 -7.65
C GLU A 78 -13.10 -1.10 -6.33
N GLY A 79 -14.09 -0.45 -5.73
CA GLY A 79 -14.58 -0.87 -4.42
C GLY A 79 -15.70 -1.89 -4.52
N SER A 80 -15.77 -2.74 -3.49
CA SER A 80 -16.93 -3.58 -3.24
C SER A 80 -17.36 -3.34 -1.79
N ALA A 81 -18.68 -3.26 -1.58
CA ALA A 81 -19.21 -3.03 -0.24
C ALA A 81 -19.08 -4.26 0.66
N THR A 82 -18.83 -5.44 0.09
CA THR A 82 -18.82 -6.69 0.83
C THR A 82 -17.57 -7.51 0.53
N THR A 83 -17.17 -8.31 1.50
CA THR A 83 -16.12 -9.31 1.30
C THR A 83 -16.61 -10.37 0.30
N PRO A 84 -15.79 -10.78 -0.68
CA PRO A 84 -16.19 -11.82 -1.62
C PRO A 84 -16.59 -13.12 -0.92
N ALA A 85 -17.56 -13.82 -1.50
CA ALA A 85 -18.03 -15.09 -0.96
C ALA A 85 -16.87 -16.10 -0.86
N GLY A 86 -16.81 -16.82 0.26
CA GLY A 86 -15.75 -17.79 0.51
C GLY A 86 -14.49 -17.21 1.12
N TRP A 87 -14.42 -15.89 1.30
CA TRP A 87 -13.28 -15.20 1.89
C TRP A 87 -13.67 -14.54 3.21
N ARG A 88 -12.71 -14.47 4.12
CA ARG A 88 -12.88 -13.80 5.41
C ARG A 88 -11.83 -12.69 5.55
N LEU A 89 -12.28 -11.50 5.97
CA LEU A 89 -11.39 -10.38 6.23
C LEU A 89 -10.73 -10.57 7.60
N ARG A 90 -9.41 -10.51 7.63
CA ARG A 90 -8.60 -10.61 8.85
C ARG A 90 -7.79 -9.34 9.04
N ARG A 91 -7.40 -9.06 10.28
CA ARG A 91 -6.48 -7.96 10.58
C ARG A 91 -5.54 -8.37 11.70
N GLY A 92 -4.37 -7.76 11.72
CA GLY A 92 -3.35 -8.04 12.71
C GLY A 92 -2.21 -7.04 12.68
N PRO A 93 -1.15 -7.29 13.44
CA PRO A 93 0.02 -6.42 13.45
C PRO A 93 0.71 -6.39 12.09
N ARG A 94 1.36 -5.26 11.79
CA ARG A 94 2.18 -5.11 10.59
C ARG A 94 3.43 -5.99 10.68
N ILE A 95 3.96 -6.35 9.53
CA ILE A 95 5.15 -7.18 9.42
C ILE A 95 6.38 -6.27 9.27
N GLY A 96 7.47 -6.59 10.01
CA GLY A 96 8.75 -5.92 9.85
C GLY A 96 8.82 -4.51 10.42
N VAL A 97 7.99 -4.19 11.42
CA VAL A 97 7.94 -2.84 12.01
C VAL A 97 8.27 -2.81 13.50
N ASP A 98 9.02 -3.79 13.99
CA ASP A 98 9.39 -3.86 15.41
C ASP A 98 10.14 -2.62 15.87
N TYR A 99 10.86 -1.95 14.97
CA TYR A 99 11.55 -0.70 15.23
C TYR A 99 10.61 0.43 15.68
N ALA A 100 9.30 0.32 15.40
CA ALA A 100 8.33 1.34 15.76
C ALA A 100 7.95 1.32 17.24
N GLY A 101 8.48 0.34 18.01
CA GLY A 101 8.16 0.18 19.43
C GLY A 101 6.90 -0.66 19.64
N LYS A 102 6.78 -1.19 20.87
CA LYS A 102 5.74 -2.17 21.21
C LYS A 102 4.32 -1.69 20.93
N HIS A 103 4.04 -0.43 21.25
CA HIS A 103 2.70 0.15 21.06
C HIS A 103 2.32 0.18 19.58
N TRP A 104 3.17 0.75 18.72
CA TRP A 104 2.87 0.90 17.29
C TRP A 104 3.04 -0.39 16.51
N ALA A 105 4.04 -1.20 16.84
CA ALA A 105 4.28 -2.48 16.17
C ALA A 105 3.14 -3.47 16.43
N GLY A 106 2.51 -3.40 17.61
CA GLY A 106 1.41 -4.29 17.99
C GLY A 106 0.04 -3.87 17.46
N ARG A 107 -0.11 -2.66 16.90
CA ARG A 107 -1.39 -2.19 16.37
C ARG A 107 -1.81 -2.99 15.16
N HIS A 108 -3.11 -3.27 15.06
CA HIS A 108 -3.66 -4.09 13.98
C HIS A 108 -3.88 -3.25 12.72
N PHE A 109 -2.78 -2.82 12.11
CA PHE A 109 -2.79 -2.01 10.90
C PHE A 109 -2.54 -2.81 9.63
N ARG A 110 -2.51 -4.14 9.71
CA ARG A 110 -2.39 -5.03 8.56
C ARG A 110 -3.71 -5.75 8.34
N TRP A 111 -4.19 -5.75 7.09
CA TRP A 111 -5.45 -6.35 6.69
C TRP A 111 -5.20 -7.35 5.55
N TRP A 112 -5.90 -8.47 5.57
CA TRP A 112 -5.80 -9.44 4.48
C TRP A 112 -7.08 -10.26 4.39
N LEU A 113 -7.27 -10.91 3.21
CA LEU A 113 -8.35 -11.85 2.99
C LEU A 113 -7.82 -13.27 3.13
N GLU A 114 -8.60 -14.15 3.74
CA GLU A 114 -8.24 -15.53 3.97
C GLU A 114 -9.38 -16.42 3.49
N LEU A 115 -9.05 -17.50 2.76
CA LEU A 115 -10.07 -18.48 2.35
C LEU A 115 -10.64 -19.19 3.57
N GLN A 116 -11.94 -19.28 3.59
CA GLN A 116 -12.65 -20.03 4.64
C GLN A 116 -12.61 -21.53 4.37
#